data_d4dee74627b5604749ee509460b990c4
#
_entry.id   d4dee74627b5604749ee509460b990c4
#
_cell.length_a   1.000
_cell.length_b   1.000
_cell.length_c   1.000
_cell.angle_alpha   90.00
_cell.angle_beta   90.00
_cell.angle_gamma   90.00
#
_symmetry.space_group_name_H-M   'P 1'
#
loop_
_entity.id
_entity.type
_entity.pdbx_description
1 polymer ?
#
loop_
_entity_poly.entity_id
_entity_poly.type
_entity_poly.pdbx_seq_one_letter_code
_entity_poly.pdbx_strand_id
1 'polypeptide(L)'
;MPATQLVFLHGFGEDERVWADFLPFHTWPFFTICPAYAEWTDCATLADYARKIVSSLPSDSHFILVGHSMGGYIALEIASQFPERVQKVVMLHSTFVADTEEKKVNRDRTADLLEKKGTGFFIGPFLPNLFASASPDLLATLAERYRNLPAAGLIAATKAMRDRSDFTTFVQTIDIPFLFILGEKDALISPESITRFVTKSVVFLPNVGHQGTYEAPKAVAEAINQFVNV
;
A
#
# COMPACT_ATOMS: atom_id res chain seq x y z
N MET A 1 9.08 26.68 8.97
CA MET A 1 7.99 25.71 8.87
C MET A 1 8.61 24.33 8.85
N PRO A 2 8.00 23.30 9.48
CA PRO A 2 8.46 21.92 9.38
C PRO A 2 8.58 21.50 7.92
N ALA A 3 9.58 20.68 7.60
CA ALA A 3 9.76 20.17 6.24
C ALA A 3 8.67 19.14 5.94
N THR A 4 8.10 19.18 4.73
CA THR A 4 7.17 18.16 4.26
C THR A 4 7.95 17.01 3.62
N GLN A 5 7.62 15.77 3.99
CA GLN A 5 8.20 14.55 3.43
C GLN A 5 7.12 13.79 2.63
N LEU A 6 7.51 13.22 1.52
CA LEU A 6 6.66 12.32 0.73
C LEU A 6 7.02 10.88 1.11
N VAL A 7 6.14 10.19 1.82
CA VAL A 7 6.39 8.85 2.38
C VAL A 7 5.66 7.81 1.56
N PHE A 8 6.42 6.91 0.93
CA PHE A 8 5.91 5.83 0.11
C PHE A 8 5.89 4.51 0.88
N LEU A 9 4.70 3.94 1.05
CA LEU A 9 4.46 2.72 1.82
C LEU A 9 4.10 1.57 0.87
N HIS A 10 4.90 0.50 0.87
CA HIS A 10 4.74 -0.63 -0.06
C HIS A 10 3.61 -1.59 0.32
N GLY A 11 3.24 -2.49 -0.59
CA GLY A 11 2.21 -3.51 -0.39
C GLY A 11 2.70 -4.79 0.28
N PHE A 12 1.79 -5.76 0.40
CA PHE A 12 2.09 -7.09 0.90
C PHE A 12 2.74 -7.95 -0.19
N GLY A 13 3.78 -8.70 0.19
CA GLY A 13 4.51 -9.57 -0.73
C GLY A 13 5.55 -8.85 -1.58
N GLU A 14 5.79 -7.58 -1.31
CA GLU A 14 6.83 -6.73 -1.89
C GLU A 14 7.58 -5.97 -0.78
N ASP A 15 8.57 -5.17 -1.14
CA ASP A 15 9.33 -4.31 -0.22
C ASP A 15 9.56 -2.92 -0.83
N GLU A 16 10.33 -2.07 -0.17
CA GLU A 16 10.62 -0.68 -0.59
C GLU A 16 11.25 -0.57 -1.98
N ARG A 17 11.82 -1.65 -2.52
CA ARG A 17 12.41 -1.68 -3.87
C ARG A 17 11.40 -1.42 -4.99
N VAL A 18 10.10 -1.67 -4.76
CA VAL A 18 9.04 -1.29 -5.71
C VAL A 18 9.07 0.21 -6.02
N TRP A 19 9.41 1.02 -5.04
CA TRP A 19 9.50 2.46 -5.18
C TRP A 19 10.77 2.91 -5.92
N ALA A 20 11.88 2.17 -5.79
CA ALA A 20 13.10 2.44 -6.57
C ALA A 20 12.86 2.31 -8.07
N ASP A 21 12.00 1.38 -8.49
CA ASP A 21 11.60 1.23 -9.90
C ASP A 21 10.62 2.34 -10.34
N PHE A 22 9.76 2.81 -9.41
CA PHE A 22 8.69 3.76 -9.70
C PHE A 22 9.12 5.24 -9.64
N LEU A 23 9.91 5.63 -8.64
CA LEU A 23 10.27 7.03 -8.40
C LEU A 23 10.92 7.76 -9.60
N PRO A 24 11.73 7.08 -10.46
CA PRO A 24 12.32 7.73 -11.64
C PRO A 24 11.32 8.20 -12.69
N PHE A 25 10.06 7.80 -12.63
CA PHE A 25 9.04 8.26 -13.59
C PHE A 25 8.61 9.71 -13.40
N HIS A 26 9.01 10.36 -12.29
CA HIS A 26 8.69 11.76 -12.04
C HIS A 26 9.74 12.45 -11.17
N THR A 27 9.80 13.80 -11.27
CA THR A 27 10.57 14.64 -10.33
C THR A 27 9.66 15.08 -9.20
N TRP A 28 9.95 14.60 -8.00
CA TRP A 28 9.10 14.83 -6.83
C TRP A 28 9.42 16.16 -6.15
N PRO A 29 8.40 16.94 -5.74
CA PRO A 29 8.62 18.29 -5.18
C PRO A 29 9.09 18.25 -3.72
N PHE A 30 9.03 17.07 -3.08
CA PHE A 30 9.42 16.86 -1.69
C PHE A 30 10.49 15.78 -1.59
N PHE A 31 11.22 15.79 -0.48
CA PHE A 31 12.11 14.68 -0.15
C PHE A 31 11.30 13.39 0.06
N THR A 32 11.73 12.31 -0.60
CA THR A 32 11.02 11.03 -0.59
C THR A 32 11.65 10.06 0.41
N ILE A 33 10.79 9.37 1.18
CA ILE A 33 11.17 8.32 2.13
C ILE A 33 10.39 7.06 1.79
N CYS A 34 11.08 5.93 1.69
CA CYS A 34 10.48 4.61 1.44
C CYS A 34 10.87 3.69 2.60
N PRO A 35 10.06 3.61 3.68
CA PRO A 35 10.37 2.74 4.81
C PRO A 35 10.41 1.27 4.42
N ALA A 36 11.43 0.54 4.92
CA ALA A 36 11.58 -0.90 4.77
C ALA A 36 10.94 -1.61 5.96
N TYR A 37 9.83 -2.30 5.76
CA TYR A 37 9.11 -3.00 6.83
C TYR A 37 8.63 -4.41 6.44
N ALA A 38 9.01 -4.92 5.29
CA ALA A 38 8.64 -6.26 4.83
C ALA A 38 9.11 -7.38 5.78
N GLU A 39 10.18 -7.14 6.51
CA GLU A 39 10.81 -8.11 7.42
C GLU A 39 10.35 -8.00 8.88
N TRP A 40 9.52 -7.01 9.23
CA TRP A 40 9.15 -6.79 10.62
C TRP A 40 8.24 -7.90 11.16
N THR A 41 8.62 -8.44 12.32
CA THR A 41 7.92 -9.54 12.99
C THR A 41 7.33 -9.12 14.34
N ASP A 42 7.71 -7.96 14.83
CA ASP A 42 7.33 -7.40 16.13
C ASP A 42 6.11 -6.46 16.07
N CYS A 43 5.45 -6.39 14.91
CA CYS A 43 4.22 -5.63 14.70
C CYS A 43 3.02 -6.58 14.65
N ALA A 44 2.21 -6.60 15.71
CA ALA A 44 1.01 -7.43 15.79
C ALA A 44 -0.17 -6.85 15.02
N THR A 45 -0.22 -5.52 14.87
CA THR A 45 -1.31 -4.78 14.21
C THR A 45 -0.77 -3.77 13.21
N LEU A 46 -1.60 -3.30 12.28
CA LEU A 46 -1.22 -2.20 11.38
C LEU A 46 -0.93 -0.91 12.13
N ALA A 47 -1.55 -0.71 13.28
CA ALA A 47 -1.26 0.39 14.19
C ALA A 47 0.17 0.33 14.76
N ASP A 48 0.73 -0.87 14.97
CA ASP A 48 2.13 -1.05 15.37
C ASP A 48 3.08 -0.65 14.24
N TYR A 49 2.79 -1.08 13.00
CA TYR A 49 3.53 -0.64 11.80
C TYR A 49 3.52 0.90 11.69
N ALA A 50 2.36 1.53 11.85
CA ALA A 50 2.21 2.98 11.78
C ALA A 50 3.11 3.69 12.82
N ARG A 51 3.05 3.29 14.09
CA ARG A 51 3.88 3.86 15.16
C ARG A 51 5.37 3.69 14.90
N LYS A 52 5.77 2.49 14.50
CA LYS A 52 7.19 2.18 14.25
C LYS A 52 7.73 2.95 13.05
N ILE A 53 6.95 3.09 11.96
CA ILE A 53 7.31 3.93 10.82
C ILE A 53 7.46 5.39 11.26
N VAL A 54 6.44 5.97 11.92
CA VAL A 54 6.47 7.36 12.35
C VAL A 54 7.65 7.65 13.29
N SER A 55 8.02 6.71 14.16
CA SER A 55 9.17 6.85 15.04
C SER A 55 10.52 6.89 14.31
N SER A 56 10.59 6.33 13.09
CA SER A 56 11.78 6.36 12.23
C SER A 56 11.88 7.59 11.33
N LEU A 57 10.80 8.39 11.24
CA LEU A 57 10.74 9.60 10.44
C LEU A 57 11.18 10.83 11.26
N PRO A 58 11.69 11.92 10.60
CA PRO A 58 12.07 13.13 11.32
C PRO A 58 10.94 13.65 12.22
N SER A 59 11.26 13.95 13.48
CA SER A 59 10.28 14.25 14.53
C SER A 59 9.44 15.50 14.28
N ASP A 60 10.01 16.49 13.58
CA ASP A 60 9.42 17.79 13.26
C ASP A 60 8.88 17.90 11.83
N SER A 61 8.77 16.78 11.12
CA SER A 61 8.25 16.76 9.73
C SER A 61 6.75 16.54 9.65
N HIS A 62 6.14 17.12 8.61
CA HIS A 62 4.82 16.73 8.12
C HIS A 62 4.96 15.69 7.00
N PHE A 63 3.89 14.93 6.76
CA PHE A 63 3.88 13.85 5.79
C PHE A 63 2.78 14.01 4.74
N ILE A 64 3.14 13.70 3.50
CA ILE A 64 2.20 13.27 2.47
C ILE A 64 2.42 11.78 2.31
N LEU A 65 1.41 10.97 2.57
CA LEU A 65 1.50 9.52 2.55
C LEU A 65 1.03 8.97 1.21
N VAL A 66 1.81 8.09 0.60
CA VAL A 66 1.41 7.34 -0.60
C VAL A 66 1.46 5.86 -0.23
N GLY A 67 0.31 5.24 -0.03
CA GLY A 67 0.21 3.85 0.39
C GLY A 67 -0.33 2.95 -0.72
N HIS A 68 0.48 1.98 -1.17
CA HIS A 68 0.07 0.94 -2.09
C HIS A 68 -0.50 -0.25 -1.31
N SER A 69 -1.71 -0.69 -1.63
CA SER A 69 -2.32 -1.88 -1.04
C SER A 69 -2.26 -1.87 0.49
N MET A 70 -1.53 -2.79 1.15
CA MET A 70 -1.29 -2.80 2.60
C MET A 70 -0.69 -1.47 3.09
N GLY A 71 0.18 -0.84 2.31
CA GLY A 71 0.74 0.47 2.64
C GLY A 71 -0.33 1.56 2.80
N GLY A 72 -1.45 1.44 2.08
CA GLY A 72 -2.62 2.31 2.27
C GLY A 72 -3.32 2.07 3.61
N TYR A 73 -3.40 0.84 4.09
CA TYR A 73 -3.94 0.54 5.42
C TYR A 73 -3.06 1.13 6.52
N ILE A 74 -1.73 1.05 6.35
CA ILE A 74 -0.76 1.69 7.26
C ILE A 74 -0.89 3.22 7.20
N ALA A 75 -1.08 3.79 6.01
CA ALA A 75 -1.29 5.24 5.85
C ALA A 75 -2.53 5.74 6.61
N LEU A 76 -3.62 4.97 6.62
CA LEU A 76 -4.82 5.26 7.40
C LEU A 76 -4.55 5.23 8.91
N GLU A 77 -3.81 4.23 9.38
CA GLU A 77 -3.39 4.15 10.78
C GLU A 77 -2.50 5.34 11.17
N ILE A 78 -1.55 5.75 10.31
CA ILE A 78 -0.73 6.94 10.54
C ILE A 78 -1.61 8.19 10.60
N ALA A 79 -2.52 8.38 9.64
CA ALA A 79 -3.41 9.54 9.59
C ALA A 79 -4.36 9.61 10.80
N SER A 80 -4.80 8.45 11.31
CA SER A 80 -5.65 8.36 12.49
C SER A 80 -4.92 8.65 13.80
N GLN A 81 -3.68 8.18 13.95
CA GLN A 81 -2.90 8.31 15.19
C GLN A 81 -2.11 9.62 15.29
N PHE A 82 -1.74 10.21 14.13
CA PHE A 82 -0.91 11.41 14.02
C PHE A 82 -1.49 12.42 13.02
N PRO A 83 -2.80 12.79 13.15
CA PRO A 83 -3.47 13.63 12.15
C PRO A 83 -2.79 15.00 11.97
N GLU A 84 -2.19 15.55 13.01
CA GLU A 84 -1.48 16.84 12.99
C GLU A 84 -0.19 16.79 12.13
N ARG A 85 0.32 15.61 11.85
CA ARG A 85 1.53 15.41 11.02
C ARG A 85 1.21 15.04 9.57
N VAL A 86 -0.05 14.69 9.26
CA VAL A 86 -0.43 14.22 7.92
C VAL A 86 -1.14 15.33 7.16
N GLN A 87 -0.56 15.76 6.05
CA GLN A 87 -1.13 16.80 5.19
C GLN A 87 -2.04 16.22 4.11
N LYS A 88 -1.69 15.07 3.53
CA LYS A 88 -2.44 14.41 2.44
C LYS A 88 -2.22 12.91 2.47
N VAL A 89 -3.17 12.15 1.94
CA VAL A 89 -3.06 10.68 1.79
C VAL A 89 -3.45 10.27 0.37
N VAL A 90 -2.58 9.48 -0.27
CA VAL A 90 -2.86 8.79 -1.52
C VAL A 90 -3.05 7.30 -1.24
N MET A 91 -4.23 6.79 -1.57
CA MET A 91 -4.62 5.38 -1.50
C MET A 91 -4.45 4.76 -2.90
N LEU A 92 -3.29 4.15 -3.15
CA LEU A 92 -2.97 3.52 -4.42
C LEU A 92 -3.38 2.04 -4.38
N HIS A 93 -4.36 1.63 -5.18
CA HIS A 93 -4.91 0.27 -5.21
C HIS A 93 -5.19 -0.27 -3.79
N SER A 94 -5.84 0.52 -2.96
CA SER A 94 -6.06 0.24 -1.55
C SER A 94 -7.50 0.55 -1.12
N THR A 95 -7.86 0.10 0.08
CA THR A 95 -9.19 0.28 0.65
C THR A 95 -9.11 0.76 2.09
N PHE A 96 -10.21 1.32 2.59
CA PHE A 96 -10.39 1.73 3.98
C PHE A 96 -11.36 0.83 4.75
N VAL A 97 -11.92 -0.19 4.08
CA VAL A 97 -12.90 -1.13 4.65
C VAL A 97 -12.18 -2.31 5.30
N ALA A 98 -12.66 -2.76 6.46
CA ALA A 98 -12.16 -3.96 7.13
C ALA A 98 -12.33 -5.23 6.27
N ASP A 99 -11.55 -6.28 6.58
CA ASP A 99 -11.74 -7.58 5.93
C ASP A 99 -13.07 -8.22 6.35
N THR A 100 -13.79 -8.78 5.38
CA THR A 100 -14.94 -9.65 5.63
C THR A 100 -14.46 -10.97 6.26
N GLU A 101 -15.38 -11.73 6.89
CA GLU A 101 -15.03 -13.04 7.48
C GLU A 101 -14.40 -13.99 6.44
N GLU A 102 -14.86 -13.96 5.19
CA GLU A 102 -14.26 -14.74 4.10
C GLU A 102 -12.82 -14.32 3.82
N LYS A 103 -12.55 -12.99 3.77
CA LYS A 103 -11.20 -12.46 3.59
C LYS A 103 -10.29 -12.83 4.77
N LYS A 104 -10.80 -12.78 6.00
CA LYS A 104 -10.04 -13.19 7.19
C LYS A 104 -9.62 -14.67 7.12
N VAL A 105 -10.54 -15.56 6.72
CA VAL A 105 -10.23 -16.99 6.49
C VAL A 105 -9.13 -17.15 5.43
N ASN A 106 -9.18 -16.36 4.36
CA ASN A 106 -8.15 -16.42 3.32
C ASN A 106 -6.79 -15.89 3.83
N ARG A 107 -6.77 -14.87 4.75
CA ARG A 107 -5.54 -14.45 5.43
C ARG A 107 -4.94 -15.55 6.30
N ASP A 108 -5.79 -16.27 7.05
CA ASP A 108 -5.34 -17.40 7.87
C ASP A 108 -4.71 -18.50 7.00
N ARG A 109 -5.34 -18.86 5.88
CA ARG A 109 -4.79 -19.83 4.90
C ARG A 109 -3.45 -19.35 4.32
N THR A 110 -3.31 -18.05 4.06
CA THR A 110 -2.05 -17.45 3.58
C THR A 110 -0.96 -17.58 4.63
N ALA A 111 -1.25 -17.29 5.90
CA ALA A 111 -0.30 -17.45 7.00
C ALA A 111 0.15 -18.91 7.13
N ASP A 112 -0.79 -19.84 7.11
CA ASP A 112 -0.52 -21.29 7.16
C ASP A 112 0.34 -21.78 5.99
N LEU A 113 0.08 -21.27 4.78
CA LEU A 113 0.85 -21.61 3.59
C LEU A 113 2.29 -21.11 3.70
N LEU A 114 2.47 -19.85 4.12
CA LEU A 114 3.79 -19.25 4.34
C LEU A 114 4.58 -20.00 5.41
N GLU A 115 3.94 -20.41 6.50
CA GLU A 115 4.58 -21.18 7.57
C GLU A 115 5.02 -22.56 7.09
N LYS A 116 4.19 -23.26 6.30
CA LYS A 116 4.46 -24.63 5.84
C LYS A 116 5.40 -24.71 4.64
N LYS A 117 5.38 -23.73 3.74
CA LYS A 117 6.03 -23.79 2.43
C LYS A 117 7.02 -22.65 2.17
N GLY A 118 6.99 -21.59 2.97
CA GLY A 118 7.85 -20.41 2.81
C GLY A 118 7.44 -19.48 1.68
N THR A 119 8.12 -18.35 1.61
CA THR A 119 7.81 -17.24 0.70
C THR A 119 7.98 -17.62 -0.77
N GLY A 120 9.04 -18.36 -1.12
CA GLY A 120 9.30 -18.73 -2.52
C GLY A 120 8.19 -19.58 -3.15
N PHE A 121 7.50 -20.40 -2.36
CA PHE A 121 6.35 -21.17 -2.83
C PHE A 121 5.10 -20.30 -2.98
N PHE A 122 4.93 -19.28 -2.12
CA PHE A 122 3.79 -18.38 -2.13
C PHE A 122 3.86 -17.33 -3.24
N ILE A 123 4.99 -16.66 -3.41
CA ILE A 123 5.16 -15.48 -4.28
C ILE A 123 4.88 -15.77 -5.75
N GLY A 124 5.40 -16.89 -6.27
CA GLY A 124 5.24 -17.24 -7.70
C GLY A 124 3.77 -17.30 -8.14
N PRO A 125 2.90 -18.08 -7.47
CA PRO A 125 1.46 -18.13 -7.78
C PRO A 125 0.70 -16.86 -7.40
N PHE A 126 1.19 -16.06 -6.45
CA PHE A 126 0.53 -14.85 -5.98
C PHE A 126 0.65 -13.69 -6.98
N LEU A 127 1.86 -13.44 -7.49
CA LEU A 127 2.15 -12.29 -8.35
C LEU A 127 1.25 -12.16 -9.58
N PRO A 128 0.99 -13.21 -10.39
CA PRO A 128 0.14 -13.07 -11.57
C PRO A 128 -1.25 -12.52 -11.29
N ASN A 129 -1.81 -12.78 -10.08
CA ASN A 129 -3.14 -12.32 -9.70
C ASN A 129 -3.20 -10.83 -9.38
N LEU A 130 -2.04 -10.15 -9.30
CA LEU A 130 -1.97 -8.71 -9.04
C LEU A 130 -2.03 -7.87 -10.32
N PHE A 131 -1.86 -8.47 -11.48
CA PHE A 131 -1.77 -7.76 -12.75
C PHE A 131 -3.02 -8.00 -13.61
N ALA A 132 -3.45 -6.97 -14.33
CA ALA A 132 -4.38 -7.14 -15.44
C ALA A 132 -3.66 -7.78 -16.64
N SER A 133 -2.39 -7.38 -16.84
CA SER A 133 -1.51 -7.96 -17.84
C SER A 133 -0.05 -7.73 -17.45
N ALA A 134 0.74 -8.81 -17.42
CA ALA A 134 2.18 -8.72 -17.20
C ALA A 134 2.92 -9.69 -18.10
N SER A 135 4.12 -9.29 -18.55
CA SER A 135 4.98 -10.21 -19.31
C SER A 135 5.53 -11.32 -18.41
N PRO A 136 5.79 -12.52 -18.95
CA PRO A 136 6.44 -13.58 -18.19
C PRO A 136 7.79 -13.15 -17.58
N ASP A 137 8.56 -12.33 -18.29
CA ASP A 137 9.85 -11.83 -17.84
C ASP A 137 9.73 -10.90 -16.62
N LEU A 138 8.71 -10.01 -16.61
CA LEU A 138 8.41 -9.17 -15.45
C LEU A 138 8.03 -10.02 -14.24
N LEU A 139 7.12 -10.98 -14.43
CA LEU A 139 6.70 -11.87 -13.36
C LEU A 139 7.86 -12.69 -12.79
N ALA A 140 8.73 -13.23 -13.66
CA ALA A 140 9.92 -13.96 -13.24
C ALA A 140 10.90 -13.07 -12.46
N THR A 141 11.11 -11.83 -12.91
CA THR A 141 11.97 -10.85 -12.25
C THR A 141 11.45 -10.52 -10.85
N LEU A 142 10.14 -10.25 -10.71
CA LEU A 142 9.53 -9.93 -9.43
C LEU A 142 9.49 -11.15 -8.51
N ALA A 143 9.20 -12.34 -9.04
CA ALA A 143 9.25 -13.57 -8.26
C ALA A 143 10.67 -13.83 -7.70
N GLU A 144 11.71 -13.65 -8.50
CA GLU A 144 13.10 -13.80 -8.03
C GLU A 144 13.46 -12.70 -6.99
N ARG A 145 13.00 -11.47 -7.18
CA ARG A 145 13.23 -10.35 -6.25
C ARG A 145 12.66 -10.61 -4.87
N TYR A 146 11.44 -11.17 -4.79
CA TYR A 146 10.68 -11.26 -3.54
C TYR A 146 10.64 -12.66 -2.92
N ARG A 147 11.14 -13.71 -3.61
CA ARG A 147 11.10 -15.10 -3.10
C ARG A 147 11.82 -15.30 -1.77
N ASN A 148 12.78 -14.44 -1.46
CA ASN A 148 13.62 -14.53 -0.26
C ASN A 148 13.16 -13.59 0.86
N LEU A 149 12.02 -12.89 0.71
CA LEU A 149 11.44 -12.15 1.83
C LEU A 149 11.17 -13.11 3.00
N PRO A 150 11.51 -12.71 4.24
CA PRO A 150 11.29 -13.57 5.41
C PRO A 150 9.82 -13.94 5.56
N ALA A 151 9.52 -15.25 5.56
CA ALA A 151 8.15 -15.74 5.72
C ALA A 151 7.51 -15.23 7.03
N ALA A 152 8.29 -15.11 8.11
CA ALA A 152 7.83 -14.57 9.39
C ALA A 152 7.30 -13.12 9.28
N GLY A 153 7.95 -12.25 8.49
CA GLY A 153 7.48 -10.89 8.22
C GLY A 153 6.16 -10.89 7.45
N LEU A 154 6.05 -11.73 6.41
CA LEU A 154 4.80 -11.87 5.64
C LEU A 154 3.66 -12.46 6.50
N ILE A 155 3.95 -13.41 7.40
CA ILE A 155 2.97 -13.95 8.35
C ILE A 155 2.48 -12.86 9.31
N ALA A 156 3.39 -12.07 9.88
CA ALA A 156 3.02 -10.94 10.74
C ALA A 156 2.14 -9.94 9.98
N ALA A 157 2.55 -9.53 8.78
CA ALA A 157 1.83 -8.58 7.93
C ALA A 157 0.42 -9.09 7.56
N THR A 158 0.28 -10.37 7.16
CA THR A 158 -1.04 -10.92 6.78
C THR A 158 -1.99 -11.02 7.98
N LYS A 159 -1.47 -11.35 9.18
CA LYS A 159 -2.25 -11.35 10.43
C LYS A 159 -2.68 -9.92 10.82
N ALA A 160 -1.80 -8.95 10.71
CA ALA A 160 -2.13 -7.54 10.96
C ALA A 160 -3.20 -7.01 10.00
N MET A 161 -3.14 -7.38 8.72
CA MET A 161 -4.18 -7.02 7.73
C MET A 161 -5.52 -7.69 8.00
N ARG A 162 -5.52 -8.95 8.48
CA ARG A 162 -6.72 -9.71 8.82
C ARG A 162 -7.59 -8.97 9.83
N ASP A 163 -6.96 -8.39 10.83
CA ASP A 163 -7.65 -7.77 11.96
C ASP A 163 -7.68 -6.23 11.88
N ARG A 164 -7.47 -5.66 10.66
CA ARG A 164 -7.48 -4.22 10.48
C ARG A 164 -8.84 -3.59 10.79
N SER A 165 -8.77 -2.37 11.28
CA SER A 165 -9.94 -1.54 11.56
C SER A 165 -10.68 -1.12 10.28
N ASP A 166 -11.99 -0.85 10.40
CA ASP A 166 -12.76 -0.17 9.37
C ASP A 166 -12.60 1.35 9.53
N PHE A 167 -12.12 2.00 8.50
CA PHE A 167 -11.88 3.45 8.45
C PHE A 167 -12.94 4.19 7.61
N THR A 168 -14.07 3.58 7.29
CA THR A 168 -15.11 4.20 6.44
C THR A 168 -15.55 5.56 7.00
N THR A 169 -15.94 5.61 8.27
CA THR A 169 -16.36 6.86 8.93
C THR A 169 -15.21 7.86 9.00
N PHE A 170 -14.00 7.40 9.33
CA PHE A 170 -12.82 8.27 9.42
C PHE A 170 -12.55 8.98 8.08
N VAL A 171 -12.50 8.25 6.97
CA VAL A 171 -12.26 8.81 5.63
C VAL A 171 -13.34 9.81 5.22
N GLN A 172 -14.59 9.61 5.66
CA GLN A 172 -15.71 10.50 5.35
C GLN A 172 -15.72 11.79 6.18
N THR A 173 -15.14 11.77 7.37
CA THR A 173 -15.28 12.88 8.34
C THR A 173 -14.00 13.67 8.61
N ILE A 174 -12.84 13.09 8.32
CA ILE A 174 -11.55 13.77 8.53
C ILE A 174 -11.31 14.86 7.48
N ASP A 175 -10.70 15.95 7.90
CA ASP A 175 -10.36 17.10 7.04
C ASP A 175 -9.01 16.94 6.31
N ILE A 176 -8.43 15.75 6.33
CA ILE A 176 -7.23 15.43 5.54
C ILE A 176 -7.66 15.10 4.10
N PRO A 177 -7.07 15.75 3.08
CA PRO A 177 -7.35 15.44 1.69
C PRO A 177 -6.89 14.02 1.31
N PHE A 178 -7.76 13.27 0.61
CA PHE A 178 -7.47 11.94 0.08
C PHE A 178 -7.53 11.92 -1.45
N LEU A 179 -6.62 11.18 -2.07
CA LEU A 179 -6.69 10.76 -3.46
C LEU A 179 -6.75 9.23 -3.52
N PHE A 180 -7.73 8.68 -4.23
CA PHE A 180 -7.82 7.25 -4.53
C PHE A 180 -7.40 7.01 -5.97
N ILE A 181 -6.41 6.14 -6.20
CA ILE A 181 -5.98 5.71 -7.53
C ILE A 181 -6.32 4.23 -7.66
N LEU A 182 -7.23 3.90 -8.57
CA LEU A 182 -7.86 2.58 -8.69
C LEU A 182 -7.67 2.00 -10.08
N GLY A 183 -7.26 0.74 -10.17
CA GLY A 183 -7.22 0.00 -11.44
C GLY A 183 -8.58 -0.56 -11.79
N GLU A 184 -9.05 -0.35 -13.00
CA GLU A 184 -10.36 -0.88 -13.45
C GLU A 184 -10.39 -2.41 -13.52
N LYS A 185 -9.22 -3.06 -13.62
CA LYS A 185 -9.05 -4.52 -13.65
C LYS A 185 -8.48 -5.09 -12.35
N ASP A 186 -8.47 -4.30 -11.28
CA ASP A 186 -7.98 -4.77 -9.97
C ASP A 186 -8.90 -5.85 -9.40
N ALA A 187 -8.39 -7.08 -9.34
CA ALA A 187 -9.13 -8.24 -8.84
C ALA A 187 -9.21 -8.29 -7.29
N LEU A 188 -8.37 -7.51 -6.58
CA LEU A 188 -8.34 -7.49 -5.12
C LEU A 188 -9.17 -6.35 -4.52
N ILE A 189 -9.14 -5.18 -5.17
CA ILE A 189 -9.84 -3.97 -4.72
C ILE A 189 -10.70 -3.46 -5.86
N SER A 190 -11.99 -3.85 -5.86
CA SER A 190 -12.89 -3.36 -6.90
C SER A 190 -13.16 -1.85 -6.72
N PRO A 191 -13.15 -1.06 -7.80
CA PRO A 191 -13.46 0.37 -7.76
C PRO A 191 -14.78 0.68 -7.05
N GLU A 192 -15.82 -0.14 -7.27
CA GLU A 192 -17.14 0.04 -6.65
C GLU A 192 -17.10 -0.06 -5.14
N SER A 193 -16.19 -0.88 -4.58
CA SER A 193 -16.02 -1.01 -3.13
C SER A 193 -15.55 0.29 -2.47
N ILE A 194 -14.98 1.21 -3.23
CA ILE A 194 -14.49 2.50 -2.79
C ILE A 194 -15.47 3.62 -3.14
N THR A 195 -15.89 3.70 -4.41
CA THR A 195 -16.68 4.82 -4.94
C THR A 195 -18.06 4.94 -4.33
N ARG A 196 -18.62 3.87 -3.80
CA ARG A 196 -19.89 3.92 -3.05
C ARG A 196 -19.81 4.74 -1.75
N PHE A 197 -18.62 5.00 -1.23
CA PHE A 197 -18.40 5.75 0.01
C PHE A 197 -17.77 7.12 -0.22
N VAL A 198 -17.00 7.29 -1.30
CA VAL A 198 -16.28 8.51 -1.61
C VAL A 198 -16.58 8.95 -3.04
N THR A 199 -16.88 10.24 -3.21
CA THR A 199 -17.21 10.84 -4.53
C THR A 199 -16.14 11.82 -5.02
N LYS A 200 -15.13 12.13 -4.17
CA LYS A 200 -14.10 13.11 -4.45
C LYS A 200 -12.74 12.45 -4.66
N SER A 201 -11.90 13.06 -5.50
CA SER A 201 -10.49 12.71 -5.65
C SER A 201 -10.27 11.22 -5.98
N VAL A 202 -10.94 10.71 -7.00
CA VAL A 202 -10.74 9.35 -7.52
C VAL A 202 -10.19 9.43 -8.93
N VAL A 203 -9.11 8.70 -9.20
CA VAL A 203 -8.53 8.49 -10.53
C VAL A 203 -8.66 7.02 -10.89
N PHE A 204 -9.26 6.74 -12.04
CA PHE A 204 -9.36 5.39 -12.59
C PHE A 204 -8.25 5.17 -13.62
N LEU A 205 -7.59 4.03 -13.52
CA LEU A 205 -6.56 3.60 -14.47
C LEU A 205 -7.14 2.51 -15.37
N PRO A 206 -7.46 2.83 -16.64
CA PRO A 206 -8.06 1.85 -17.56
C PRO A 206 -7.09 0.70 -17.85
N ASN A 207 -7.63 -0.52 -17.86
CA ASN A 207 -6.89 -1.76 -18.11
C ASN A 207 -5.74 -2.07 -17.13
N VAL A 208 -5.71 -1.45 -15.96
CA VAL A 208 -4.71 -1.66 -14.90
C VAL A 208 -5.29 -2.56 -13.81
N GLY A 209 -4.49 -3.50 -13.32
CA GLY A 209 -4.78 -4.36 -12.18
C GLY A 209 -4.40 -3.72 -10.84
N HIS A 210 -3.86 -4.54 -9.93
CA HIS A 210 -3.44 -4.12 -8.60
C HIS A 210 -2.04 -3.50 -8.58
N GLN A 211 -1.25 -3.64 -9.65
CA GLN A 211 0.15 -3.21 -9.74
C GLN A 211 0.35 -2.01 -10.68
N GLY A 212 -0.40 -0.93 -10.42
CA GLY A 212 -0.31 0.30 -11.23
C GLY A 212 1.09 0.91 -11.29
N THR A 213 1.94 0.67 -10.30
CA THR A 213 3.36 1.08 -10.30
C THR A 213 4.17 0.45 -11.42
N TYR A 214 3.77 -0.72 -11.91
CA TYR A 214 4.38 -1.43 -13.03
C TYR A 214 3.55 -1.32 -14.31
N GLU A 215 2.22 -1.37 -14.21
CA GLU A 215 1.33 -1.39 -15.38
C GLU A 215 1.11 -0.01 -16.01
N ALA A 216 1.10 1.06 -15.18
CA ALA A 216 0.87 2.44 -15.62
C ALA A 216 1.69 3.47 -14.82
N PRO A 217 3.03 3.30 -14.67
CA PRO A 217 3.84 4.09 -13.73
C PRO A 217 3.77 5.60 -13.99
N LYS A 218 3.73 6.02 -15.27
CA LYS A 218 3.63 7.45 -15.62
C LYS A 218 2.29 8.05 -15.21
N ALA A 219 1.18 7.35 -15.45
CA ALA A 219 -0.16 7.82 -15.09
C ALA A 219 -0.32 7.90 -13.55
N VAL A 220 0.18 6.90 -12.82
CA VAL A 220 0.21 6.91 -11.35
C VAL A 220 1.06 8.08 -10.85
N ALA A 221 2.27 8.27 -11.37
CA ALA A 221 3.16 9.34 -10.96
C ALA A 221 2.56 10.73 -11.22
N GLU A 222 1.95 10.93 -12.38
CA GLU A 222 1.25 12.16 -12.75
C GLU A 222 0.09 12.47 -11.80
N ALA A 223 -0.78 11.48 -11.53
CA ALA A 223 -1.91 11.63 -10.62
C ALA A 223 -1.46 12.01 -9.20
N ILE A 224 -0.42 11.34 -8.67
CA ILE A 224 0.16 11.69 -7.38
C ILE A 224 0.70 13.11 -7.42
N ASN A 225 1.52 13.46 -8.43
CA ASN A 225 2.16 14.77 -8.52
C ASN A 225 1.14 15.93 -8.62
N GLN A 226 0.09 15.77 -9.41
CA GLN A 226 -1.00 16.76 -9.49
C GLN A 226 -1.64 16.98 -8.12
N PHE A 227 -1.89 15.91 -7.37
CA PHE A 227 -2.53 15.99 -6.06
C PHE A 227 -1.61 16.61 -4.99
N VAL A 228 -0.33 16.32 -4.99
CA VAL A 228 0.58 16.83 -3.94
C VAL A 228 0.94 18.30 -4.12
N ASN A 229 0.85 18.84 -5.33
CA ASN A 229 1.19 20.23 -5.66
C ASN A 229 0.02 21.23 -5.50
N VAL A 230 -1.19 20.77 -5.25
CA VAL A 230 -2.37 21.60 -4.94
C VAL A 230 -2.49 21.79 -3.44
#